data_a7ae9bf55be027f7c970bd666b80db28
#
_entry.id   a7ae9bf55be027f7c970bd666b80db28
#
_cell.length_a   1.000
_cell.length_b   1.000
_cell.length_c   1.000
_cell.angle_alpha   90.00
_cell.angle_beta   90.00
_cell.angle_gamma   90.00
#
_symmetry.space_group_name_H-M   'P 1'
#
loop_
_entity.id
_entity.type
_entity.pdbx_description
1 polymer ?
#
loop_
_entity_poly.entity_id
_entity_poly.type
_entity_poly.pdbx_seq_one_letter_code
_entity_poly.pdbx_strand_id
1 'polypeptide(L)'
;MIKTAPASTTLARARGAFAEGRLTWSGVGLTIFSILVYLFLYAPIVILVIFSFTRDEFGVRWTGFTLDWYIRLFNNPRMMGAAWNTLVVASVSTVVSTIIGTLLAMAMERYRFRGRGAMEGLIYLPIVVPEIVMAVALLAFSAIAFDLIKMVTGETLRRNLTTVTIGHIAFSISFVVVVVRTSLKNFDRRLEEAAADLGADNWNIFWRITFPLILPGIVGGALLAFTLSLDDFIISLFLSGPGTSLLPVEVYNRVRRAVTPEINAISTLMLLLSMVLVALSQLLQRRR
;
A
#
# COMPACT_ATOMS: atom_id res chain seq x y z
N MET A 1 -55.03 -9.78 -26.13
CA MET A 1 -53.97 -10.61 -26.75
C MET A 1 -52.66 -9.82 -26.77
N ILE A 2 -51.80 -10.04 -25.76
CA ILE A 2 -50.48 -9.42 -25.67
C ILE A 2 -49.47 -10.41 -26.24
N LYS A 3 -48.90 -10.12 -27.40
CA LYS A 3 -47.81 -10.92 -28.00
C LYS A 3 -46.52 -10.69 -27.22
N THR A 4 -46.11 -11.66 -26.44
CA THR A 4 -44.78 -11.71 -25.82
C THR A 4 -43.74 -12.04 -26.89
N ALA A 5 -42.81 -11.16 -27.16
CA ALA A 5 -41.67 -11.43 -28.03
C ALA A 5 -40.71 -12.45 -27.35
N PRO A 6 -40.13 -13.41 -28.09
CA PRO A 6 -39.31 -14.44 -27.50
C PRO A 6 -37.97 -13.87 -27.05
N ALA A 7 -37.55 -14.20 -25.81
CA ALA A 7 -36.32 -13.75 -25.15
C ALA A 7 -35.00 -14.11 -25.89
N SER A 8 -35.08 -14.96 -26.92
CA SER A 8 -33.95 -15.40 -27.75
C SER A 8 -33.39 -14.31 -28.67
N THR A 9 -34.16 -13.27 -29.01
CA THR A 9 -33.73 -12.19 -29.90
C THR A 9 -32.84 -11.13 -29.21
N THR A 10 -32.97 -10.96 -27.91
CA THR A 10 -32.16 -10.01 -27.13
C THR A 10 -30.75 -10.54 -26.85
N LEU A 11 -30.62 -11.84 -26.60
CA LEU A 11 -29.31 -12.48 -26.38
C LEU A 11 -28.49 -12.61 -27.68
N ALA A 12 -29.15 -12.81 -28.83
CA ALA A 12 -28.52 -12.85 -30.13
C ALA A 12 -27.98 -11.47 -30.54
N ARG A 13 -28.69 -10.37 -30.22
CA ARG A 13 -28.24 -8.99 -30.45
C ARG A 13 -27.07 -8.60 -29.54
N ALA A 14 -27.06 -9.03 -28.28
CA ALA A 14 -25.93 -8.79 -27.39
C ALA A 14 -24.67 -9.53 -27.81
N ARG A 15 -24.78 -10.77 -28.31
CA ARG A 15 -23.63 -11.53 -28.86
C ARG A 15 -23.10 -10.96 -30.17
N GLY A 16 -23.95 -10.42 -31.04
CA GLY A 16 -23.54 -9.75 -32.28
C GLY A 16 -22.75 -8.45 -32.02
N ALA A 17 -23.10 -7.68 -31.00
CA ALA A 17 -22.42 -6.44 -30.67
C ALA A 17 -20.99 -6.66 -30.12
N PHE A 18 -20.70 -7.82 -29.52
CA PHE A 18 -19.34 -8.18 -29.07
C PHE A 18 -18.48 -8.81 -30.16
N ALA A 19 -19.06 -9.35 -31.24
CA ALA A 19 -18.36 -10.02 -32.32
C ALA A 19 -17.97 -9.06 -33.47
N GLU A 20 -18.60 -7.90 -33.60
CA GLU A 20 -18.19 -6.83 -34.53
C GLU A 20 -17.26 -5.83 -33.85
N GLY A 21 -16.07 -6.27 -33.48
CA GLY A 21 -14.92 -5.43 -33.20
C GLY A 21 -14.45 -4.70 -34.48
N ARG A 22 -15.34 -3.88 -35.09
CA ARG A 22 -14.92 -2.91 -36.08
C ARG A 22 -13.99 -1.94 -35.38
N LEU A 23 -12.70 -2.05 -35.68
CA LEU A 23 -11.72 -1.02 -35.38
C LEU A 23 -12.20 0.27 -36.01
N THR A 24 -13.03 1.01 -35.29
CA THR A 24 -13.40 2.35 -35.69
C THR A 24 -12.14 3.19 -35.64
N TRP A 25 -12.00 4.13 -36.56
CA TRP A 25 -10.83 5.04 -36.62
C TRP A 25 -10.59 5.72 -35.26
N SER A 26 -11.64 6.00 -34.51
CA SER A 26 -11.56 6.48 -33.12
C SER A 26 -10.99 5.42 -32.14
N GLY A 27 -11.30 4.15 -32.32
CA GLY A 27 -10.73 3.07 -31.50
C GLY A 27 -9.25 2.86 -31.75
N VAL A 28 -8.81 2.89 -33.03
CA VAL A 28 -7.39 2.81 -33.38
C VAL A 28 -6.62 4.02 -32.83
N GLY A 29 -7.17 5.23 -32.99
CA GLY A 29 -6.56 6.46 -32.45
C GLY A 29 -6.40 6.39 -30.93
N LEU A 30 -7.44 5.93 -30.21
CA LEU A 30 -7.40 5.76 -28.75
C LEU A 30 -6.36 4.71 -28.31
N THR A 31 -6.27 3.61 -29.05
CA THR A 31 -5.27 2.56 -28.78
C THR A 31 -3.86 3.07 -28.95
N ILE A 32 -3.57 3.77 -30.06
CA ILE A 32 -2.26 4.37 -30.33
C ILE A 32 -1.92 5.38 -29.22
N PHE A 33 -2.86 6.28 -28.90
CA PHE A 33 -2.67 7.23 -27.83
C PHE A 33 -2.37 6.55 -26.49
N SER A 34 -3.11 5.50 -26.12
CA SER A 34 -2.86 4.73 -24.89
C SER A 34 -1.47 4.09 -24.89
N ILE A 35 -1.04 3.50 -26.02
CA ILE A 35 0.29 2.93 -26.14
C ILE A 35 1.38 3.99 -25.96
N LEU A 36 1.21 5.17 -26.57
CA LEU A 36 2.17 6.26 -26.43
C LEU A 36 2.25 6.77 -24.99
N VAL A 37 1.11 6.88 -24.29
CA VAL A 37 1.07 7.25 -22.86
C VAL A 37 1.79 6.21 -22.02
N TYR A 38 1.52 4.92 -22.22
CA TYR A 38 2.22 3.85 -21.50
C TYR A 38 3.73 3.88 -21.78
N LEU A 39 4.11 4.01 -23.04
CA LEU A 39 5.52 4.07 -23.42
C LEU A 39 6.22 5.27 -22.77
N PHE A 40 5.59 6.44 -22.78
CA PHE A 40 6.11 7.63 -22.10
C PHE A 40 6.27 7.44 -20.59
N LEU A 41 5.29 6.79 -19.92
CA LEU A 41 5.32 6.55 -18.47
C LEU A 41 6.35 5.48 -18.08
N TYR A 42 6.47 4.41 -18.86
CA TYR A 42 7.35 3.28 -18.53
C TYR A 42 8.77 3.44 -19.06
N ALA A 43 9.02 4.26 -20.10
CA ALA A 43 10.35 4.43 -20.67
C ALA A 43 11.40 4.89 -19.63
N PRO A 44 11.15 5.88 -18.74
CA PRO A 44 12.11 6.24 -17.71
C PRO A 44 12.45 5.09 -16.76
N ILE A 45 11.44 4.27 -16.41
CA ILE A 45 11.61 3.11 -15.53
C ILE A 45 12.49 2.05 -16.19
N VAL A 46 12.21 1.76 -17.47
CA VAL A 46 13.03 0.81 -18.26
C VAL A 46 14.46 1.30 -18.39
N ILE A 47 14.65 2.60 -18.67
CA ILE A 47 15.96 3.23 -18.75
C ILE A 47 16.70 3.07 -17.42
N LEU A 48 16.06 3.37 -16.28
CA LEU A 48 16.62 3.22 -14.95
C LEU A 48 17.08 1.76 -14.72
N VAL A 49 16.24 0.78 -15.05
CA VAL A 49 16.57 -0.65 -14.92
C VAL A 49 17.75 -1.02 -15.81
N ILE A 50 17.79 -0.57 -17.08
CA ILE A 50 18.92 -0.86 -17.99
C ILE A 50 20.20 -0.23 -17.43
N PHE A 51 20.16 1.04 -17.03
CA PHE A 51 21.33 1.74 -16.53
C PHE A 51 21.79 1.28 -15.14
N SER A 52 21.01 0.49 -14.41
CA SER A 52 21.47 -0.19 -13.19
C SER A 52 22.56 -1.24 -13.47
N PHE A 53 22.70 -1.68 -14.72
CA PHE A 53 23.69 -2.66 -15.17
C PHE A 53 24.84 -2.05 -15.98
N THR A 54 24.91 -0.73 -16.16
CA THR A 54 26.00 -0.10 -16.91
C THR A 54 27.32 -0.13 -16.14
N ARG A 55 28.45 -0.25 -16.84
CA ARG A 55 29.79 -0.10 -16.23
C ARG A 55 30.18 1.35 -15.98
N ASP A 56 29.49 2.30 -16.60
CA ASP A 56 29.78 3.72 -16.42
C ASP A 56 29.47 4.17 -14.99
N GLU A 57 30.44 4.80 -14.33
CA GLU A 57 30.32 5.25 -12.93
C GLU A 57 29.30 6.40 -12.76
N PHE A 58 29.06 7.16 -13.81
CA PHE A 58 28.13 8.29 -13.78
C PHE A 58 26.72 7.91 -14.26
N GLY A 59 26.52 6.69 -14.79
CA GLY A 59 25.21 6.23 -15.25
C GLY A 59 24.65 6.98 -16.46
N VAL A 60 25.50 7.69 -17.22
CA VAL A 60 25.10 8.54 -18.36
C VAL A 60 25.22 7.79 -19.69
N ARG A 61 26.13 6.84 -19.77
CA ARG A 61 26.44 6.09 -21.02
C ARG A 61 26.39 4.60 -20.78
N TRP A 62 25.90 3.88 -21.78
CA TRP A 62 25.98 2.42 -21.76
C TRP A 62 27.37 1.98 -22.23
N THR A 63 28.21 1.51 -21.29
CA THR A 63 29.60 1.11 -21.56
C THR A 63 29.82 -0.39 -21.42
N GLY A 64 28.77 -1.16 -21.16
CA GLY A 64 28.79 -2.60 -21.00
C GLY A 64 28.03 -3.07 -19.79
N PHE A 65 27.79 -4.39 -19.68
CA PHE A 65 27.04 -5.00 -18.59
C PHE A 65 27.94 -5.27 -17.37
N THR A 66 27.45 -4.94 -16.17
CA THR A 66 28.08 -5.31 -14.89
C THR A 66 27.03 -5.53 -13.80
N LEU A 67 27.38 -6.33 -12.78
CA LEU A 67 26.62 -6.51 -11.52
C LEU A 67 27.33 -5.86 -10.32
N ASP A 68 28.42 -5.16 -10.55
CA ASP A 68 29.24 -4.59 -9.46
C ASP A 68 28.47 -3.63 -8.56
N TRP A 69 27.50 -2.88 -9.11
CA TRP A 69 26.66 -1.96 -8.35
C TRP A 69 25.80 -2.68 -7.34
N TYR A 70 25.29 -3.85 -7.68
CA TYR A 70 24.51 -4.69 -6.76
C TYR A 70 25.42 -5.26 -5.67
N ILE A 71 26.64 -5.70 -6.01
CA ILE A 71 27.62 -6.20 -5.03
C ILE A 71 28.03 -5.07 -4.08
N ARG A 72 28.33 -3.88 -4.60
CA ARG A 72 28.65 -2.69 -3.78
C ARG A 72 27.49 -2.30 -2.86
N LEU A 73 26.24 -2.34 -3.38
CA LEU A 73 25.05 -2.04 -2.64
C LEU A 73 24.88 -2.99 -1.43
N PHE A 74 25.01 -4.29 -1.63
CA PHE A 74 24.90 -5.27 -0.55
C PHE A 74 26.03 -5.19 0.45
N ASN A 75 27.20 -4.71 0.05
CA ASN A 75 28.34 -4.47 0.93
C ASN A 75 28.33 -3.08 1.60
N ASN A 76 27.32 -2.26 1.35
CA ASN A 76 27.19 -0.93 1.93
C ASN A 76 26.37 -1.00 3.24
N PRO A 77 27.02 -0.90 4.44
CA PRO A 77 26.33 -1.08 5.72
C PRO A 77 25.21 -0.06 5.95
N ARG A 78 25.38 1.16 5.44
CA ARG A 78 24.39 2.22 5.58
C ARG A 78 23.13 1.95 4.79
N MET A 79 23.27 1.47 3.55
CA MET A 79 22.12 1.10 2.70
C MET A 79 21.42 -0.14 3.25
N MET A 80 22.17 -1.15 3.67
CA MET A 80 21.60 -2.37 4.26
C MET A 80 20.92 -2.06 5.59
N GLY A 81 21.48 -1.19 6.43
CA GLY A 81 20.82 -0.74 7.66
C GLY A 81 19.54 0.03 7.38
N ALA A 82 19.52 0.91 6.38
CA ALA A 82 18.32 1.64 5.98
C ALA A 82 17.25 0.69 5.40
N ALA A 83 17.65 -0.30 4.58
CA ALA A 83 16.75 -1.32 4.05
C ALA A 83 16.14 -2.18 5.17
N TRP A 84 16.95 -2.61 6.13
CA TRP A 84 16.50 -3.34 7.30
C TRP A 84 15.51 -2.54 8.14
N ASN A 85 15.82 -1.28 8.44
CA ASN A 85 14.93 -0.38 9.16
C ASN A 85 13.59 -0.22 8.46
N THR A 86 13.60 -0.07 7.14
CA THR A 86 12.37 0.04 6.33
C THR A 86 11.53 -1.23 6.43
N LEU A 87 12.15 -2.42 6.32
CA LEU A 87 11.46 -3.69 6.45
C LEU A 87 10.85 -3.88 7.85
N VAL A 88 11.60 -3.51 8.90
CA VAL A 88 11.09 -3.58 10.28
C VAL A 88 9.91 -2.65 10.47
N VAL A 89 10.03 -1.38 10.07
CA VAL A 89 8.94 -0.39 10.17
C VAL A 89 7.72 -0.86 9.37
N ALA A 90 7.91 -1.26 8.11
CA ALA A 90 6.82 -1.73 7.26
C ALA A 90 6.13 -2.98 7.84
N SER A 91 6.89 -3.94 8.35
CA SER A 91 6.32 -5.16 8.93
C SER A 91 5.55 -4.89 10.22
N VAL A 92 6.15 -4.14 11.16
CA VAL A 92 5.52 -3.85 12.45
C VAL A 92 4.29 -2.96 12.26
N SER A 93 4.41 -1.89 11.45
CA SER A 93 3.27 -1.01 11.18
C SER A 93 2.13 -1.75 10.48
N THR A 94 2.44 -2.64 9.54
CA THR A 94 1.43 -3.46 8.86
C THR A 94 0.69 -4.37 9.85
N VAL A 95 1.39 -5.11 10.68
CA VAL A 95 0.76 -6.02 11.65
C VAL A 95 -0.16 -5.23 12.59
N VAL A 96 0.36 -4.16 13.18
CA VAL A 96 -0.41 -3.37 14.16
C VAL A 96 -1.59 -2.67 13.49
N SER A 97 -1.39 -2.02 12.33
CA SER A 97 -2.47 -1.34 11.61
C SER A 97 -3.52 -2.32 11.08
N THR A 98 -3.12 -3.55 10.70
CA THR A 98 -4.06 -4.58 10.25
C THR A 98 -4.95 -5.05 11.40
N ILE A 99 -4.39 -5.28 12.58
CA ILE A 99 -5.16 -5.67 13.76
C ILE A 99 -6.13 -4.54 14.15
N ILE A 100 -5.61 -3.33 14.37
CA ILE A 100 -6.44 -2.18 14.80
C ILE A 100 -7.47 -1.83 13.71
N GLY A 101 -7.06 -1.77 12.44
CA GLY A 101 -7.91 -1.43 11.32
C GLY A 101 -9.03 -2.45 11.10
N THR A 102 -8.74 -3.75 11.26
CA THR A 102 -9.77 -4.81 11.17
C THR A 102 -10.79 -4.68 12.31
N LEU A 103 -10.33 -4.51 13.55
CA LEU A 103 -11.21 -4.32 14.69
C LEU A 103 -12.08 -3.07 14.53
N LEU A 104 -11.48 -1.98 14.09
CA LEU A 104 -12.20 -0.73 13.84
C LEU A 104 -13.20 -0.86 12.68
N ALA A 105 -12.84 -1.54 11.59
CA ALA A 105 -13.74 -1.84 10.48
C ALA A 105 -14.96 -2.64 10.95
N MET A 106 -14.75 -3.68 11.76
CA MET A 106 -15.82 -4.49 12.35
C MET A 106 -16.70 -3.66 13.28
N ALA A 107 -16.11 -2.83 14.15
CA ALA A 107 -16.85 -1.95 15.05
C ALA A 107 -17.72 -0.97 14.26
N MET A 108 -17.17 -0.35 13.23
CA MET A 108 -17.89 0.61 12.38
C MET A 108 -19.01 -0.02 11.56
N GLU A 109 -18.88 -1.29 11.15
CA GLU A 109 -19.89 -1.94 10.32
C GLU A 109 -20.99 -2.62 11.13
N ARG A 110 -20.66 -3.09 12.35
CA ARG A 110 -21.58 -3.86 13.19
C ARG A 110 -22.36 -3.01 14.20
N TYR A 111 -21.75 -1.94 14.70
CA TYR A 111 -22.34 -1.18 15.81
C TYR A 111 -22.75 0.23 15.38
N ARG A 112 -23.87 0.69 15.96
CA ARG A 112 -24.31 2.08 15.88
C ARG A 112 -24.07 2.73 17.24
N PHE A 113 -23.19 3.71 17.29
CA PHE A 113 -22.83 4.42 18.53
C PHE A 113 -22.80 5.93 18.31
N ARG A 114 -22.90 6.68 19.42
CA ARG A 114 -22.75 8.14 19.39
C ARG A 114 -21.32 8.50 18.99
N GLY A 115 -21.16 9.41 18.04
CA GLY A 115 -19.82 9.78 17.51
C GLY A 115 -19.34 8.97 16.31
N ARG A 116 -20.14 8.03 15.78
CA ARG A 116 -19.79 7.26 14.58
C ARG A 116 -19.39 8.14 13.39
N GLY A 117 -20.10 9.27 13.17
CA GLY A 117 -19.77 10.21 12.10
C GLY A 117 -18.40 10.89 12.28
N ALA A 118 -18.06 11.28 13.52
CA ALA A 118 -16.75 11.82 13.84
C ALA A 118 -15.63 10.77 13.64
N MET A 119 -15.87 9.52 14.04
CA MET A 119 -14.94 8.43 13.81
C MET A 119 -14.77 8.13 12.30
N GLU A 120 -15.85 8.18 11.53
CA GLU A 120 -15.78 8.09 10.07
C GLU A 120 -14.92 9.21 9.47
N GLY A 121 -15.12 10.45 9.91
CA GLY A 121 -14.28 11.57 9.52
C GLY A 121 -12.81 11.35 9.84
N LEU A 122 -12.49 10.86 11.05
CA LEU A 122 -11.11 10.54 11.45
C LEU A 122 -10.48 9.42 10.61
N ILE A 123 -11.25 8.39 10.25
CA ILE A 123 -10.77 7.30 9.39
C ILE A 123 -10.45 7.81 7.98
N TYR A 124 -11.26 8.71 7.43
CA TYR A 124 -11.01 9.23 6.09
C TYR A 124 -9.98 10.38 6.05
N LEU A 125 -9.68 11.00 7.18
CA LEU A 125 -8.76 12.13 7.27
C LEU A 125 -7.38 11.83 6.64
N PRO A 126 -6.67 10.71 6.97
CA PRO A 126 -5.37 10.41 6.36
C PRO A 126 -5.42 10.11 4.86
N ILE A 127 -6.59 9.77 4.32
CA ILE A 127 -6.77 9.48 2.89
C ILE A 127 -6.98 10.77 2.10
N VAL A 128 -7.64 11.77 2.71
CA VAL A 128 -8.01 13.03 2.06
C VAL A 128 -6.95 14.10 2.25
N VAL A 129 -6.32 14.13 3.43
CA VAL A 129 -5.31 15.13 3.78
C VAL A 129 -4.01 14.83 3.02
N PRO A 130 -3.36 15.84 2.41
CA PRO A 130 -2.05 15.66 1.80
C PRO A 130 -1.04 15.07 2.79
N GLU A 131 -0.29 14.08 2.36
CA GLU A 131 0.65 13.32 3.20
C GLU A 131 1.66 14.21 3.94
N ILE A 132 2.12 15.28 3.30
CA ILE A 132 3.04 16.25 3.91
C ILE A 132 2.41 16.96 5.12
N VAL A 133 1.11 17.26 5.06
CA VAL A 133 0.38 17.89 6.17
C VAL A 133 0.27 16.91 7.34
N MET A 134 -0.03 15.63 7.04
CA MET A 134 -0.02 14.56 8.03
C MET A 134 1.34 14.40 8.69
N ALA A 135 2.42 14.37 7.92
CA ALA A 135 3.78 14.22 8.44
C ALA A 135 4.18 15.38 9.35
N VAL A 136 3.86 16.63 8.97
CA VAL A 136 4.10 17.82 9.79
C VAL A 136 3.26 17.79 11.08
N ALA A 137 1.99 17.38 10.99
CA ALA A 137 1.13 17.25 12.17
C ALA A 137 1.64 16.18 13.13
N LEU A 138 2.08 15.01 12.63
CA LEU A 138 2.70 13.95 13.41
C LEU A 138 4.03 14.39 14.04
N LEU A 139 4.82 15.18 13.31
CA LEU A 139 6.06 15.78 13.84
C LEU A 139 5.75 16.71 15.01
N ALA A 140 4.80 17.64 14.85
CA ALA A 140 4.38 18.57 15.90
C ALA A 140 3.80 17.80 17.10
N PHE A 141 2.96 16.80 16.86
CA PHE A 141 2.40 15.93 17.91
C PHE A 141 3.52 15.21 18.69
N SER A 142 4.51 14.65 17.98
CA SER A 142 5.64 13.95 18.62
C SER A 142 6.48 14.89 19.47
N ALA A 143 6.69 16.14 19.04
CA ALA A 143 7.41 17.14 19.82
C ALA A 143 6.66 17.48 21.13
N ILE A 144 5.35 17.75 21.04
CA ILE A 144 4.52 18.03 22.21
C ILE A 144 4.49 16.82 23.17
N ALA A 145 4.34 15.60 22.62
CA ALA A 145 4.32 14.39 23.44
C ALA A 145 5.65 14.18 24.17
N PHE A 146 6.78 14.42 23.50
CA PHE A 146 8.11 14.29 24.13
C PHE A 146 8.35 15.34 25.22
N ASP A 147 7.90 16.58 25.00
CA ASP A 147 7.98 17.65 26.03
C ASP A 147 7.10 17.32 27.25
N LEU A 148 5.91 16.78 27.05
CA LEU A 148 5.04 16.32 28.13
C LEU A 148 5.67 15.17 28.93
N ILE A 149 6.21 14.16 28.25
CA ILE A 149 6.91 13.05 28.90
C ILE A 149 8.11 13.57 29.69
N LYS A 150 8.91 14.47 29.11
CA LYS A 150 10.03 15.10 29.81
C LYS A 150 9.60 15.82 31.07
N MET A 151 8.46 16.54 31.02
CA MET A 151 7.93 17.27 32.16
C MET A 151 7.50 16.32 33.30
N VAL A 152 6.95 15.14 32.96
CA VAL A 152 6.43 14.19 33.93
C VAL A 152 7.50 13.22 34.45
N THR A 153 8.39 12.74 33.57
CA THR A 153 9.37 11.69 33.90
C THR A 153 10.82 12.21 34.07
N GLY A 154 11.11 13.44 33.59
CA GLY A 154 12.48 13.97 33.48
C GLY A 154 13.27 13.40 32.31
N GLU A 155 12.77 12.41 31.58
CA GLU A 155 13.49 11.75 30.48
C GLU A 155 13.34 12.54 29.17
N THR A 156 14.44 12.69 28.44
CA THR A 156 14.44 13.34 27.12
C THR A 156 14.35 12.30 26.02
N LEU A 157 13.17 12.14 25.47
CA LEU A 157 12.96 11.29 24.29
C LEU A 157 13.43 11.97 23.03
N ARG A 158 13.93 11.17 22.10
CA ARG A 158 14.33 11.63 20.76
C ARG A 158 13.60 10.80 19.71
N ARG A 159 13.39 11.41 18.55
CA ARG A 159 12.83 10.68 17.39
C ARG A 159 13.73 9.50 17.02
N ASN A 160 13.12 8.37 16.81
CA ASN A 160 13.79 7.11 16.52
C ASN A 160 12.88 6.22 15.65
N LEU A 161 13.25 4.97 15.45
CA LEU A 161 12.49 4.02 14.64
C LEU A 161 11.04 3.84 15.15
N THR A 162 10.83 3.87 16.47
CA THR A 162 9.50 3.76 17.08
C THR A 162 8.61 4.94 16.69
N THR A 163 9.16 6.16 16.67
CA THR A 163 8.40 7.36 16.26
C THR A 163 7.92 7.24 14.82
N VAL A 164 8.79 6.77 13.92
CA VAL A 164 8.45 6.51 12.52
C VAL A 164 7.38 5.42 12.43
N THR A 165 7.55 4.31 13.15
CA THR A 165 6.58 3.19 13.16
C THR A 165 5.20 3.64 13.60
N ILE A 166 5.10 4.47 14.64
CA ILE A 166 3.82 5.03 15.11
C ILE A 166 3.17 5.90 14.02
N GLY A 167 3.96 6.72 13.32
CA GLY A 167 3.47 7.53 12.20
C GLY A 167 2.90 6.67 11.06
N HIS A 168 3.63 5.61 10.69
CA HIS A 168 3.18 4.66 9.67
C HIS A 168 1.93 3.88 10.10
N ILE A 169 1.81 3.50 11.38
CA ILE A 169 0.60 2.86 11.91
C ILE A 169 -0.59 3.82 11.78
N ALA A 170 -0.45 5.06 12.26
CA ALA A 170 -1.51 6.06 12.22
C ALA A 170 -2.02 6.31 10.80
N PHE A 171 -1.12 6.36 9.82
CA PHE A 171 -1.45 6.51 8.40
C PHE A 171 -2.13 5.25 7.84
N SER A 172 -1.55 4.08 8.07
CA SER A 172 -1.97 2.81 7.46
C SER A 172 -3.30 2.28 7.97
N ILE A 173 -3.69 2.57 9.23
CA ILE A 173 -4.98 2.13 9.80
C ILE A 173 -6.15 2.49 8.89
N SER A 174 -6.17 3.70 8.36
CA SER A 174 -7.26 4.20 7.50
C SER A 174 -7.45 3.37 6.25
N PHE A 175 -6.38 3.00 5.58
CA PHE A 175 -6.40 2.18 4.38
C PHE A 175 -6.88 0.75 4.67
N VAL A 176 -6.39 0.16 5.76
CA VAL A 176 -6.85 -1.17 6.20
C VAL A 176 -8.35 -1.15 6.50
N VAL A 177 -8.83 -0.14 7.26
CA VAL A 177 -10.26 0.00 7.58
C VAL A 177 -11.11 0.01 6.32
N VAL A 178 -10.74 0.82 5.32
CA VAL A 178 -11.52 0.96 4.08
C VAL A 178 -11.59 -0.37 3.31
N VAL A 179 -10.45 -1.06 3.18
CA VAL A 179 -10.39 -2.34 2.45
C VAL A 179 -11.20 -3.43 3.18
N VAL A 180 -11.02 -3.56 4.50
CA VAL A 180 -11.74 -4.57 5.30
C VAL A 180 -13.25 -4.27 5.36
N ARG A 181 -13.65 -2.99 5.47
CA ARG A 181 -15.07 -2.62 5.41
C ARG A 181 -15.72 -3.01 4.09
N THR A 182 -15.01 -2.91 2.97
CA THR A 182 -15.52 -3.35 1.67
C THR A 182 -15.83 -4.85 1.67
N SER A 183 -14.95 -5.67 2.28
CA SER A 183 -15.20 -7.10 2.44
C SER A 183 -16.37 -7.41 3.38
N LEU A 184 -16.49 -6.65 4.48
CA LEU A 184 -17.62 -6.79 5.43
C LEU A 184 -18.96 -6.39 4.81
N LYS A 185 -19.02 -5.41 3.92
CA LYS A 185 -20.26 -5.03 3.21
C LYS A 185 -20.75 -6.09 2.24
N ASN A 186 -19.83 -6.85 1.65
CA ASN A 186 -20.16 -7.94 0.74
C ASN A 186 -20.46 -9.26 1.47
N PHE A 187 -20.36 -9.28 2.79
CA PHE A 187 -20.58 -10.44 3.63
C PHE A 187 -22.07 -10.62 3.93
N ASP A 188 -22.59 -11.84 3.70
CA ASP A 188 -23.98 -12.19 4.03
C ASP A 188 -24.12 -12.53 5.52
N ARG A 189 -24.76 -11.62 6.28
CA ARG A 189 -24.99 -11.79 7.71
C ARG A 189 -25.88 -12.99 8.06
N ARG A 190 -26.68 -13.49 7.12
CA ARG A 190 -27.52 -14.67 7.35
C ARG A 190 -26.71 -15.91 7.72
N LEU A 191 -25.44 -15.97 7.31
CA LEU A 191 -24.54 -17.07 7.70
C LEU A 191 -24.23 -17.06 9.21
N GLU A 192 -24.09 -15.87 9.80
CA GLU A 192 -23.88 -15.72 11.26
C GLU A 192 -25.18 -16.03 12.02
N GLU A 193 -26.32 -15.54 11.53
CA GLU A 193 -27.65 -15.81 12.10
C GLU A 193 -27.96 -17.31 12.08
N ALA A 194 -27.77 -17.99 10.97
CA ALA A 194 -27.98 -19.43 10.85
C ALA A 194 -27.08 -20.24 11.81
N ALA A 195 -25.84 -19.80 12.02
CA ALA A 195 -24.96 -20.46 12.97
C ALA A 195 -25.37 -20.22 14.43
N ALA A 196 -25.88 -19.03 14.74
CA ALA A 196 -26.43 -18.72 16.06
C ALA A 196 -27.70 -19.57 16.35
N ASP A 197 -28.58 -19.76 15.34
CA ASP A 197 -29.77 -20.60 15.43
C ASP A 197 -29.41 -22.09 15.67
N LEU A 198 -28.24 -22.52 15.20
CA LEU A 198 -27.67 -23.85 15.46
C LEU A 198 -26.93 -23.96 16.81
N GLY A 199 -26.97 -22.88 17.63
CA GLY A 199 -26.39 -22.86 18.98
C GLY A 199 -24.91 -22.51 19.04
N ALA A 200 -24.31 -21.98 17.94
CA ALA A 200 -22.94 -21.53 17.97
C ALA A 200 -22.82 -20.22 18.79
N ASP A 201 -21.80 -20.14 19.63
CA ASP A 201 -21.46 -18.91 20.37
C ASP A 201 -20.73 -17.90 19.46
N ASN A 202 -20.69 -16.63 19.90
CA ASN A 202 -20.10 -15.53 19.13
C ASN A 202 -18.62 -15.77 18.76
N TRP A 203 -17.85 -16.48 19.60
CA TRP A 203 -16.45 -16.79 19.37
C TRP A 203 -16.29 -17.79 18.22
N ASN A 204 -17.12 -18.86 18.22
CA ASN A 204 -17.12 -19.84 17.14
C ASN A 204 -17.65 -19.25 15.83
N ILE A 205 -18.69 -18.41 15.88
CA ILE A 205 -19.18 -17.68 14.70
C ILE A 205 -18.08 -16.82 14.12
N PHE A 206 -17.37 -16.04 14.95
CA PHE A 206 -16.26 -15.20 14.47
C PHE A 206 -15.17 -16.03 13.79
N TRP A 207 -14.60 -17.01 14.48
CA TRP A 207 -13.42 -17.72 13.96
C TRP A 207 -13.72 -18.69 12.82
N ARG A 208 -14.94 -19.29 12.78
CA ARG A 208 -15.29 -20.31 11.78
C ARG A 208 -16.07 -19.77 10.59
N ILE A 209 -16.69 -18.61 10.72
CA ILE A 209 -17.52 -18.05 9.66
C ILE A 209 -17.03 -16.67 9.26
N THR A 210 -17.04 -15.69 10.17
CA THR A 210 -16.75 -14.29 9.84
C THR A 210 -15.32 -14.13 9.38
N PHE A 211 -14.35 -14.54 10.21
CA PHE A 211 -12.92 -14.32 9.96
C PHE A 211 -12.45 -14.97 8.64
N PRO A 212 -12.76 -16.25 8.33
CA PRO A 212 -12.35 -16.85 7.05
C PRO A 212 -12.94 -16.15 5.83
N LEU A 213 -14.15 -15.62 5.93
CA LEU A 213 -14.83 -14.95 4.82
C LEU A 213 -14.31 -13.54 4.57
N ILE A 214 -13.90 -12.83 5.62
CA ILE A 214 -13.29 -11.49 5.49
C ILE A 214 -11.76 -11.54 5.36
N LEU A 215 -11.13 -12.70 5.56
CA LEU A 215 -9.69 -12.89 5.50
C LEU A 215 -9.04 -12.36 4.20
N PRO A 216 -9.63 -12.53 3.00
CA PRO A 216 -9.09 -11.92 1.79
C PRO A 216 -9.01 -10.40 1.86
N GLY A 217 -10.01 -9.75 2.49
CA GLY A 217 -9.99 -8.31 2.72
C GLY A 217 -8.94 -7.89 3.74
N ILE A 218 -8.76 -8.67 4.82
CA ILE A 218 -7.71 -8.43 5.82
C ILE A 218 -6.33 -8.53 5.17
N VAL A 219 -6.09 -9.60 4.40
CA VAL A 219 -4.82 -9.79 3.66
C VAL A 219 -4.61 -8.68 2.63
N GLY A 220 -5.66 -8.30 1.89
CA GLY A 220 -5.59 -7.17 0.95
C GLY A 220 -5.25 -5.85 1.62
N GLY A 221 -5.88 -5.56 2.76
CA GLY A 221 -5.58 -4.39 3.59
C GLY A 221 -4.15 -4.40 4.14
N ALA A 222 -3.69 -5.56 4.62
CA ALA A 222 -2.33 -5.74 5.11
C ALA A 222 -1.28 -5.52 4.02
N LEU A 223 -1.48 -6.11 2.83
CA LEU A 223 -0.56 -5.93 1.70
C LEU A 223 -0.53 -4.48 1.21
N LEU A 224 -1.67 -3.79 1.20
CA LEU A 224 -1.73 -2.36 0.89
C LEU A 224 -0.96 -1.55 1.92
N ALA A 225 -1.20 -1.77 3.23
CA ALA A 225 -0.50 -1.09 4.31
C ALA A 225 1.02 -1.33 4.25
N PHE A 226 1.44 -2.57 3.96
CA PHE A 226 2.86 -2.92 3.80
C PHE A 226 3.50 -2.16 2.63
N THR A 227 2.84 -2.14 1.47
CA THR A 227 3.34 -1.44 0.29
C THR A 227 3.45 0.06 0.54
N LEU A 228 2.40 0.68 1.11
CA LEU A 228 2.42 2.11 1.46
C LEU A 228 3.53 2.45 2.45
N SER A 229 3.72 1.60 3.47
CA SER A 229 4.77 1.81 4.47
C SER A 229 6.19 1.60 3.91
N LEU A 230 6.36 0.69 2.94
CA LEU A 230 7.65 0.39 2.33
C LEU A 230 8.16 1.55 1.46
N ASP A 231 7.26 2.19 0.73
CA ASP A 231 7.58 3.27 -0.22
C ASP A 231 7.44 4.66 0.39
N ASP A 232 6.98 4.76 1.66
CA ASP A 232 6.78 6.04 2.32
C ASP A 232 8.09 6.81 2.48
N PHE A 233 8.11 7.99 1.87
CA PHE A 233 9.23 8.93 1.98
C PHE A 233 8.93 10.07 2.96
N ILE A 234 7.71 10.60 2.94
CA ILE A 234 7.39 11.87 3.59
C ILE A 234 7.30 11.70 5.10
N ILE A 235 6.49 10.78 5.59
CA ILE A 235 6.37 10.50 7.04
C ILE A 235 7.73 10.04 7.56
N SER A 236 8.42 9.17 6.82
CA SER A 236 9.77 8.72 7.13
C SER A 236 10.77 9.87 7.27
N LEU A 237 10.76 10.85 6.35
CA LEU A 237 11.67 12.00 6.38
C LEU A 237 11.44 12.87 7.61
N PHE A 238 10.19 13.19 7.95
CA PHE A 238 9.86 14.09 9.04
C PHE A 238 10.00 13.45 10.42
N LEU A 239 9.71 12.15 10.56
CA LEU A 239 9.72 11.46 11.85
C LEU A 239 11.03 10.73 12.14
N SER A 240 11.93 10.55 11.18
CA SER A 240 13.25 9.98 11.42
C SER A 240 14.08 10.85 12.34
N GLY A 241 14.84 10.18 13.22
CA GLY A 241 15.82 10.81 14.09
C GLY A 241 17.25 10.52 13.64
N PRO A 242 18.25 11.07 14.35
CA PRO A 242 19.65 10.75 14.07
C PRO A 242 19.91 9.25 14.13
N GLY A 243 20.56 8.71 13.09
CA GLY A 243 20.90 7.29 13.00
C GLY A 243 19.77 6.34 12.61
N THR A 244 18.56 6.84 12.36
CA THR A 244 17.38 6.03 12.00
C THR A 244 16.89 6.34 10.58
N SER A 245 17.79 6.23 9.60
CA SER A 245 17.41 6.44 8.21
C SER A 245 16.65 5.23 7.64
N LEU A 246 15.59 5.51 6.89
CA LEU A 246 14.88 4.52 6.08
C LEU A 246 15.35 4.58 4.64
N LEU A 247 15.11 3.51 3.89
CA LEU A 247 15.61 3.35 2.54
C LEU A 247 15.14 4.46 1.58
N PRO A 248 13.85 4.85 1.53
CA PRO A 248 13.40 5.95 0.67
C PRO A 248 14.11 7.28 0.98
N VAL A 249 14.36 7.57 2.27
CA VAL A 249 15.07 8.79 2.70
C VAL A 249 16.55 8.74 2.29
N GLU A 250 17.19 7.57 2.44
CA GLU A 250 18.59 7.40 2.04
C GLU A 250 18.76 7.51 0.52
N VAL A 251 17.86 6.92 -0.25
CA VAL A 251 17.83 7.05 -1.73
C VAL A 251 17.67 8.52 -2.12
N TYR A 252 16.73 9.24 -1.54
CA TYR A 252 16.52 10.66 -1.81
C TYR A 252 17.75 11.51 -1.50
N ASN A 253 18.39 11.26 -0.35
CA ASN A 253 19.61 11.98 0.04
C ASN A 253 20.78 11.74 -0.91
N ARG A 254 20.83 10.59 -1.56
CA ARG A 254 21.85 10.27 -2.57
C ARG A 254 21.50 10.88 -3.92
N VAL A 255 20.25 10.76 -4.38
CA VAL A 255 19.79 11.38 -5.65
C VAL A 255 20.06 12.88 -5.68
N ARG A 256 19.85 13.57 -4.56
CA ARG A 256 20.15 15.02 -4.44
C ARG A 256 21.61 15.37 -4.66
N ARG A 257 22.54 14.45 -4.44
CA ARG A 257 23.98 14.67 -4.61
C ARG A 257 24.45 14.30 -6.01
N ALA A 258 24.10 13.12 -6.48
CA ALA A 258 24.36 12.64 -7.84
C ALA A 258 23.54 11.39 -8.11
N VAL A 259 23.00 11.26 -9.31
CA VAL A 259 22.37 10.02 -9.76
C VAL A 259 23.49 9.06 -10.20
N THR A 260 23.70 8.01 -9.41
CA THR A 260 24.72 6.99 -9.70
C THR A 260 24.05 5.66 -10.08
N PRO A 261 24.71 4.75 -10.81
CA PRO A 261 24.13 3.43 -11.10
C PRO A 261 23.81 2.59 -9.87
N GLU A 262 24.47 2.86 -8.73
CA GLU A 262 24.12 2.24 -7.43
C GLU A 262 22.69 2.62 -6.99
N ILE A 263 22.27 3.87 -7.26
CA ILE A 263 20.89 4.32 -7.01
C ILE A 263 19.92 3.62 -7.96
N ASN A 264 20.30 3.50 -9.23
CA ASN A 264 19.47 2.76 -10.20
C ASN A 264 19.33 1.29 -9.79
N ALA A 265 20.39 0.66 -9.26
CA ALA A 265 20.36 -0.71 -8.79
C ALA A 265 19.40 -0.89 -7.60
N ILE A 266 19.43 0.00 -6.59
CA ILE A 266 18.51 -0.10 -5.45
C ILE A 266 17.07 0.18 -5.85
N SER A 267 16.85 1.19 -6.71
CA SER A 267 15.52 1.51 -7.22
C SER A 267 14.94 0.34 -8.04
N THR A 268 15.78 -0.36 -8.80
CA THR A 268 15.40 -1.58 -9.53
C THR A 268 14.98 -2.69 -8.56
N LEU A 269 15.73 -2.91 -7.46
CA LEU A 269 15.36 -3.91 -6.45
C LEU A 269 14.06 -3.56 -5.73
N MET A 270 13.87 -2.29 -5.36
CA MET A 270 12.61 -1.83 -4.74
C MET A 270 11.43 -2.04 -5.70
N LEU A 271 11.58 -1.66 -6.96
CA LEU A 271 10.54 -1.86 -7.98
C LEU A 271 10.20 -3.34 -8.16
N LEU A 272 11.20 -4.21 -8.24
CA LEU A 272 10.98 -5.66 -8.34
C LEU A 272 10.25 -6.20 -7.09
N LEU A 273 10.64 -5.75 -5.90
CA LEU A 273 9.98 -6.14 -4.66
C LEU A 273 8.51 -5.71 -4.65
N SER A 274 8.23 -4.46 -4.99
CA SER A 274 6.85 -3.94 -5.07
C SER A 274 6.02 -4.69 -6.11
N MET A 275 6.59 -4.99 -7.29
CA MET A 275 5.91 -5.79 -8.32
C MET A 275 5.57 -7.21 -7.85
N VAL A 276 6.51 -7.87 -7.15
CA VAL A 276 6.28 -9.22 -6.59
C VAL A 276 5.17 -9.18 -5.54
N LEU A 277 5.18 -8.18 -4.65
CA LEU A 277 4.14 -8.01 -3.63
C LEU A 277 2.76 -7.80 -4.24
N VAL A 278 2.66 -6.92 -5.25
CA VAL A 278 1.39 -6.68 -5.96
C VAL A 278 0.92 -7.94 -6.69
N ALA A 279 1.83 -8.66 -7.36
CA ALA A 279 1.49 -9.92 -8.03
C ALA A 279 1.00 -10.98 -7.05
N LEU A 280 1.67 -11.15 -5.91
CA LEU A 280 1.24 -12.05 -4.84
C LEU A 280 -0.13 -11.67 -4.29
N SER A 281 -0.37 -10.37 -4.05
CA SER A 281 -1.66 -9.86 -3.62
C SER A 281 -2.77 -10.24 -4.59
N GLN A 282 -2.56 -10.02 -5.89
CA GLN A 282 -3.54 -10.36 -6.91
C GLN A 282 -3.79 -11.87 -7.03
N LEU A 283 -2.73 -12.69 -6.93
CA LEU A 283 -2.87 -14.15 -6.98
C LEU A 283 -3.65 -14.70 -5.79
N LEU A 284 -3.43 -14.16 -4.59
CA LEU A 284 -4.17 -14.54 -3.38
C LEU A 284 -5.66 -14.15 -3.46
N GLN A 285 -5.97 -13.02 -4.10
CA GLN A 285 -7.34 -12.56 -4.30
C GLN A 285 -8.08 -13.32 -5.42
N ARG A 286 -7.38 -13.79 -6.47
CA ARG A 286 -7.99 -14.53 -7.61
C ARG A 286 -8.36 -15.97 -7.30
N ARG A 287 -7.80 -16.59 -6.27
CA ARG A 287 -8.04 -18.01 -5.93
C ARG A 287 -9.39 -18.27 -5.24
N ARG A 288 -10.27 -17.30 -5.24
CA ARG A 288 -11.64 -17.38 -4.73
C ARG A 288 -12.59 -16.60 -5.65
#